data_71482c150f89e26d583243a074f8330f
#
_entry.id   71482c150f89e26d583243a074f8330f
#
_cell.length_a   1.000
_cell.length_b   1.000
_cell.length_c   1.000
_cell.angle_alpha   90.00
_cell.angle_beta   90.00
_cell.angle_gamma   90.00
#
_symmetry.space_group_name_H-M   'P 1'
#
loop_
_entity.id
_entity.type
_entity.pdbx_description
1 polymer ?
#
loop_
_entity_poly.entity_id
_entity_poly.type
_entity_poly.pdbx_seq_one_letter_code
_entity_poly.pdbx_strand_id
1 'polypeptide(L)'
;YDSARRLGCVAEITGLEAAFIDQAIFRSGFDDLADRGRYTAEEYLQHFNAHLGVDVSRQDWLWARRQSITPDAAVLALVEHVRAQVPVAMLTNNGPVLQEGLEEVFPQAAELFGERALFSCQLASSKDEVAIFPAALEILGGQPESTLFIDDSETYIASAHGAGLRTHHYLGIDGLVNALQSFKLLQVGFIPN
;
A
#
# COMPACT_ATOMS: atom_id res chain seq x y z
N TYR A 1 7.06 -5.29 0.27
CA TYR A 1 6.15 -6.24 -0.41
C TYR A 1 6.91 -7.07 -1.43
N ASP A 2 6.67 -8.39 -1.45
CA ASP A 2 7.31 -9.35 -2.33
C ASP A 2 6.25 -10.02 -3.23
N SER A 3 6.16 -9.58 -4.49
CA SER A 3 5.22 -10.10 -5.48
C SER A 3 5.50 -11.54 -5.88
N ALA A 4 6.79 -11.93 -5.95
CA ALA A 4 7.17 -13.31 -6.27
C ALA A 4 6.76 -14.27 -5.15
N ARG A 5 6.89 -13.84 -3.90
CA ARG A 5 6.41 -14.61 -2.74
C ARG A 5 4.90 -14.76 -2.76
N ARG A 6 4.13 -13.68 -3.04
CA ARG A 6 2.66 -13.77 -3.20
C ARG A 6 2.28 -14.79 -4.26
N LEU A 7 2.90 -14.69 -5.42
CA LEU A 7 2.66 -15.62 -6.54
C LEU A 7 2.93 -17.08 -6.15
N GLY A 8 4.07 -17.33 -5.47
CA GLY A 8 4.41 -18.66 -4.97
C GLY A 8 3.38 -19.20 -3.97
N CYS A 9 2.89 -18.37 -3.05
CA CYS A 9 1.85 -18.78 -2.10
C CYS A 9 0.52 -19.11 -2.79
N VAL A 10 0.11 -18.34 -3.80
CA VAL A 10 -1.11 -18.65 -4.58
C VAL A 10 -0.93 -19.95 -5.36
N ALA A 11 0.26 -20.19 -5.93
CA ALA A 11 0.56 -21.47 -6.60
C ALA A 11 0.52 -22.67 -5.65
N GLU A 12 1.03 -22.50 -4.42
CA GLU A 12 0.95 -23.53 -3.36
C GLU A 12 -0.50 -23.88 -2.99
N ILE A 13 -1.35 -22.85 -2.81
CA ILE A 13 -2.77 -23.02 -2.46
C ILE A 13 -3.55 -23.71 -3.59
N THR A 14 -3.31 -23.30 -4.83
CA THR A 14 -4.14 -23.70 -5.97
C THR A 14 -3.63 -24.96 -6.68
N GLY A 15 -2.35 -25.29 -6.53
CA GLY A 15 -1.66 -26.32 -7.31
C GLY A 15 -1.45 -25.91 -8.79
N LEU A 16 -1.70 -24.65 -9.15
CA LEU A 16 -1.54 -24.15 -10.51
C LEU A 16 -0.10 -23.65 -10.76
N GLU A 17 0.30 -23.68 -12.02
CA GLU A 17 1.59 -23.14 -12.43
C GLU A 17 1.65 -21.61 -12.20
N ALA A 18 2.74 -21.16 -11.58
CA ALA A 18 2.94 -19.75 -11.26
C ALA A 18 2.81 -18.82 -12.48
N ALA A 19 3.32 -19.25 -13.65
CA ALA A 19 3.22 -18.49 -14.89
C ALA A 19 1.76 -18.30 -15.36
N PHE A 20 0.90 -19.30 -15.14
CA PHE A 20 -0.53 -19.19 -15.45
C PHE A 20 -1.21 -18.17 -14.52
N ILE A 21 -0.95 -18.25 -13.21
CA ILE A 21 -1.50 -17.31 -12.22
C ILE A 21 -1.05 -15.88 -12.52
N ASP A 22 0.24 -15.68 -12.81
CA ASP A 22 0.81 -14.36 -13.15
C ASP A 22 0.07 -13.76 -14.36
N GLN A 23 -0.13 -14.55 -15.40
CA GLN A 23 -0.84 -14.10 -16.60
C GLN A 23 -2.33 -13.84 -16.34
N ALA A 24 -3.00 -14.73 -15.61
CA ALA A 24 -4.45 -14.66 -15.40
C ALA A 24 -4.86 -13.54 -14.44
N ILE A 25 -4.03 -13.24 -13.44
CA ILE A 25 -4.35 -12.30 -12.36
C ILE A 25 -3.53 -11.01 -12.51
N PHE A 26 -2.20 -11.11 -12.44
CA PHE A 26 -1.36 -9.92 -12.25
C PHE A 26 -1.09 -9.16 -13.57
N ARG A 27 -0.92 -9.86 -14.69
CA ARG A 27 -0.67 -9.24 -16.02
C ARG A 27 -1.93 -8.99 -16.82
N SER A 28 -3.07 -9.51 -16.42
CA SER A 28 -4.35 -9.32 -17.10
C SER A 28 -4.95 -7.91 -16.92
N GLY A 29 -4.47 -7.15 -15.94
CA GLY A 29 -5.07 -5.90 -15.48
C GLY A 29 -6.23 -6.10 -14.51
N PHE A 30 -6.54 -7.34 -14.13
CA PHE A 30 -7.63 -7.65 -13.20
C PHE A 30 -7.38 -7.04 -11.79
N ASP A 31 -6.17 -7.23 -11.24
CA ASP A 31 -5.79 -6.63 -9.94
C ASP A 31 -5.86 -5.08 -10.00
N ASP A 32 -5.43 -4.46 -11.11
CA ASP A 32 -5.50 -2.99 -11.29
C ASP A 32 -6.95 -2.47 -11.28
N LEU A 33 -7.88 -3.20 -11.88
CA LEU A 33 -9.31 -2.85 -11.81
C LEU A 33 -9.84 -2.90 -10.37
N ALA A 34 -9.41 -3.88 -9.59
CA ALA A 34 -9.78 -3.99 -8.17
C ALA A 34 -9.18 -2.85 -7.34
N ASP A 35 -7.91 -2.52 -7.58
CA ASP A 35 -7.21 -1.41 -6.92
C ASP A 35 -7.85 -0.05 -7.24
N ARG A 36 -8.57 0.05 -8.36
CA ARG A 36 -9.37 1.22 -8.77
C ARG A 36 -10.84 1.16 -8.31
N GLY A 37 -11.19 0.23 -7.41
CA GLY A 37 -12.52 0.15 -6.81
C GLY A 37 -13.62 -0.41 -7.71
N ARG A 38 -13.26 -1.19 -8.74
CA ARG A 38 -14.21 -1.77 -9.68
C ARG A 38 -15.07 -2.87 -9.07
N TYR A 39 -14.60 -3.49 -7.99
CA TYR A 39 -15.21 -4.64 -7.34
C TYR A 39 -15.36 -4.41 -5.85
N THR A 40 -16.37 -5.01 -5.25
CA THR A 40 -16.40 -5.31 -3.81
C THR A 40 -15.43 -6.44 -3.48
N ALA A 41 -15.15 -6.69 -2.20
CA ALA A 41 -14.26 -7.79 -1.80
C ALA A 41 -14.81 -9.16 -2.23
N GLU A 42 -16.13 -9.35 -2.13
CA GLU A 42 -16.80 -10.58 -2.56
C GLU A 42 -16.73 -10.77 -4.08
N GLU A 43 -17.07 -9.75 -4.86
CA GLU A 43 -16.98 -9.78 -6.33
C GLU A 43 -15.54 -10.03 -6.79
N TYR A 44 -14.55 -9.39 -6.14
CA TYR A 44 -13.15 -9.63 -6.46
C TYR A 44 -12.78 -11.10 -6.29
N LEU A 45 -13.13 -11.73 -5.15
CA LEU A 45 -12.81 -13.14 -4.91
C LEU A 45 -13.55 -14.08 -5.88
N GLN A 46 -14.80 -13.76 -6.24
CA GLN A 46 -15.55 -14.52 -7.26
C GLN A 46 -14.85 -14.45 -8.62
N HIS A 47 -14.45 -13.26 -9.06
CA HIS A 47 -13.72 -13.09 -10.31
C HIS A 47 -12.33 -13.71 -10.28
N PHE A 48 -11.59 -13.56 -9.16
CA PHE A 48 -10.29 -14.19 -8.95
C PHE A 48 -10.37 -15.72 -9.13
N ASN A 49 -11.34 -16.35 -8.51
CA ASN A 49 -11.60 -17.78 -8.62
C ASN A 49 -12.02 -18.18 -10.05
N ALA A 50 -12.86 -17.39 -10.69
CA ALA A 50 -13.26 -17.63 -12.07
C ALA A 50 -12.07 -17.56 -13.05
N HIS A 51 -11.12 -16.62 -12.86
CA HIS A 51 -9.92 -16.51 -13.69
C HIS A 51 -8.97 -17.70 -13.51
N LEU A 52 -8.88 -18.24 -12.29
CA LEU A 52 -8.01 -19.38 -11.98
C LEU A 52 -8.69 -20.75 -12.22
N GLY A 53 -10.02 -20.80 -12.27
CA GLY A 53 -10.78 -22.03 -12.39
C GLY A 53 -10.74 -22.92 -11.12
N VAL A 54 -10.37 -22.35 -9.98
CA VAL A 54 -10.28 -23.02 -8.66
C VAL A 54 -10.79 -22.09 -7.57
N ASP A 55 -11.27 -22.67 -6.47
CA ASP A 55 -11.75 -21.88 -5.34
C ASP A 55 -10.60 -21.57 -4.36
N VAL A 56 -10.32 -20.29 -4.21
CA VAL A 56 -9.42 -19.74 -3.19
C VAL A 56 -10.28 -19.01 -2.17
N SER A 57 -10.22 -19.46 -0.92
CA SER A 57 -10.99 -18.81 0.15
C SER A 57 -10.42 -17.41 0.48
N ARG A 58 -11.26 -16.55 1.11
CA ARG A 58 -10.78 -15.26 1.62
C ARG A 58 -9.58 -15.44 2.58
N GLN A 59 -9.61 -16.49 3.41
CA GLN A 59 -8.53 -16.77 4.36
C GLN A 59 -7.23 -17.14 3.66
N ASP A 60 -7.30 -17.97 2.62
CA ASP A 60 -6.13 -18.37 1.82
C ASP A 60 -5.55 -17.17 1.08
N TRP A 61 -6.41 -16.30 0.53
CA TRP A 61 -5.99 -15.07 -0.14
C TRP A 61 -5.26 -14.12 0.83
N LEU A 62 -5.81 -13.90 2.04
CA LEU A 62 -5.20 -13.07 3.08
C LEU A 62 -3.89 -13.69 3.60
N TRP A 63 -3.85 -15.02 3.74
CA TRP A 63 -2.62 -15.72 4.10
C TRP A 63 -1.52 -15.49 3.07
N ALA A 64 -1.80 -15.65 1.78
CA ALA A 64 -0.84 -15.39 0.71
C ALA A 64 -0.33 -13.93 0.72
N ARG A 65 -1.21 -12.97 0.97
CA ARG A 65 -0.85 -11.55 1.14
C ARG A 65 0.06 -11.34 2.35
N ARG A 66 -0.29 -11.92 3.47
CA ARG A 66 0.52 -11.82 4.70
C ARG A 66 1.92 -12.40 4.51
N GLN A 67 2.06 -13.54 3.81
CA GLN A 67 3.36 -14.13 3.52
C GLN A 67 4.25 -13.25 2.62
N SER A 68 3.65 -12.33 1.87
CA SER A 68 4.36 -11.44 0.94
C SER A 68 4.74 -10.08 1.54
N ILE A 69 4.42 -9.83 2.81
CA ILE A 69 4.73 -8.59 3.50
C ILE A 69 5.74 -8.87 4.61
N THR A 70 6.88 -8.19 4.55
CA THR A 70 7.88 -8.18 5.63
C THR A 70 7.90 -6.78 6.23
N PRO A 71 7.46 -6.60 7.48
CA PRO A 71 7.55 -5.31 8.17
C PRO A 71 9.01 -4.87 8.33
N ASP A 72 9.29 -3.61 8.01
CA ASP A 72 10.58 -2.98 8.33
C ASP A 72 10.45 -2.29 9.70
N ALA A 73 11.09 -2.89 10.72
CA ALA A 73 10.99 -2.42 12.09
C ALA A 73 11.55 -0.99 12.27
N ALA A 74 12.60 -0.63 11.53
CA ALA A 74 13.19 0.71 11.61
C ALA A 74 12.26 1.76 11.01
N VAL A 75 11.61 1.46 9.88
CA VAL A 75 10.60 2.34 9.27
C VAL A 75 9.39 2.48 10.19
N LEU A 76 8.88 1.38 10.76
CA LEU A 76 7.75 1.42 11.70
C LEU A 76 8.05 2.28 12.92
N ALA A 77 9.26 2.15 13.50
CA ALA A 77 9.69 2.99 14.64
C ALA A 77 9.77 4.48 14.27
N LEU A 78 10.23 4.80 13.05
CA LEU A 78 10.22 6.19 12.55
C LEU A 78 8.80 6.73 12.40
N VAL A 79 7.89 5.95 11.83
CA VAL A 79 6.48 6.35 11.69
C VAL A 79 5.86 6.61 13.05
N GLU A 80 6.08 5.71 14.02
CA GLU A 80 5.59 5.89 15.40
C GLU A 80 6.11 7.18 16.04
N HIS A 81 7.40 7.46 15.85
CA HIS A 81 8.00 8.69 16.37
C HIS A 81 7.42 9.96 15.73
N VAL A 82 7.23 9.94 14.41
CA VAL A 82 6.67 11.08 13.67
C VAL A 82 5.18 11.26 14.00
N ARG A 83 4.43 10.17 14.15
CA ARG A 83 3.00 10.17 14.52
C ARG A 83 2.73 10.89 15.85
N ALA A 84 3.69 10.84 16.79
CA ALA A 84 3.58 11.54 18.06
C ALA A 84 3.65 13.09 17.92
N GLN A 85 4.07 13.60 16.76
CA GLN A 85 4.29 15.03 16.53
C GLN A 85 3.34 15.61 15.47
N VAL A 86 3.05 14.85 14.42
CA VAL A 86 2.18 15.27 13.30
C VAL A 86 1.28 14.12 12.86
N PRO A 87 0.12 14.42 12.26
CA PRO A 87 -0.71 13.40 11.65
C PRO A 87 0.03 12.62 10.57
N VAL A 88 -0.05 11.30 10.62
CA VAL A 88 0.45 10.40 9.57
C VAL A 88 -0.70 9.62 8.94
N ALA A 89 -0.53 9.22 7.68
CA ALA A 89 -1.47 8.41 6.94
C ALA A 89 -0.74 7.42 6.02
N MET A 90 -1.42 6.36 5.65
CA MET A 90 -0.99 5.43 4.61
C MET A 90 -1.89 5.61 3.39
N LEU A 91 -1.30 5.70 2.19
CA LEU A 91 -2.01 5.62 0.92
C LEU A 91 -1.41 4.46 0.11
N THR A 92 -2.24 3.45 -0.17
CA THR A 92 -1.79 2.23 -0.84
C THR A 92 -2.63 1.88 -2.05
N ASN A 93 -1.97 1.50 -3.16
CA ASN A 93 -2.65 0.89 -4.30
C ASN A 93 -3.00 -0.55 -3.96
N ASN A 94 -4.21 -0.76 -3.50
CA ASN A 94 -4.72 -2.08 -3.16
C ASN A 94 -6.24 -2.11 -3.19
N GLY A 95 -6.76 -3.30 -3.50
CA GLY A 95 -8.18 -3.58 -3.62
C GLY A 95 -8.89 -3.86 -2.29
N PRO A 96 -10.21 -4.09 -2.36
CA PRO A 96 -11.09 -4.15 -1.20
C PRO A 96 -10.82 -5.32 -0.25
N VAL A 97 -10.33 -6.47 -0.74
CA VAL A 97 -10.05 -7.63 0.13
C VAL A 97 -8.93 -7.31 1.12
N LEU A 98 -7.86 -6.59 0.68
CA LEU A 98 -6.81 -6.17 1.60
C LEU A 98 -7.29 -5.03 2.51
N GLN A 99 -8.12 -4.12 2.01
CA GLN A 99 -8.71 -3.06 2.81
C GLN A 99 -9.46 -3.63 4.02
N GLU A 100 -10.34 -4.61 3.79
CA GLU A 100 -11.10 -5.28 4.85
C GLU A 100 -10.23 -6.18 5.75
N GLY A 101 -9.15 -6.73 5.21
CA GLY A 101 -8.24 -7.66 5.88
C GLY A 101 -6.93 -7.06 6.37
N LEU A 102 -6.79 -5.72 6.42
CA LEU A 102 -5.52 -5.09 6.79
C LEU A 102 -4.99 -5.56 8.14
N GLU A 103 -5.85 -5.66 9.15
CA GLU A 103 -5.48 -6.10 10.50
C GLU A 103 -4.95 -7.54 10.50
N GLU A 104 -5.50 -8.42 9.65
CA GLU A 104 -5.06 -9.81 9.53
C GLU A 104 -3.74 -9.93 8.77
N VAL A 105 -3.51 -9.07 7.78
CA VAL A 105 -2.36 -9.12 6.87
C VAL A 105 -1.17 -8.32 7.40
N PHE A 106 -1.42 -7.09 7.90
CA PHE A 106 -0.38 -6.20 8.39
C PHE A 106 -0.87 -5.44 9.63
N PRO A 107 -0.96 -6.12 10.81
CA PRO A 107 -1.50 -5.55 12.04
C PRO A 107 -0.79 -4.27 12.50
N GLN A 108 0.54 -4.18 12.29
CA GLN A 108 1.30 -2.97 12.64
C GLN A 108 0.84 -1.75 11.84
N ALA A 109 0.53 -1.91 10.55
CA ALA A 109 0.00 -0.81 9.75
C ALA A 109 -1.43 -0.45 10.17
N ALA A 110 -2.26 -1.45 10.48
CA ALA A 110 -3.61 -1.21 11.00
C ALA A 110 -3.58 -0.42 12.32
N GLU A 111 -2.68 -0.75 13.24
CA GLU A 111 -2.49 -0.05 14.51
C GLU A 111 -1.93 1.38 14.31
N LEU A 112 -0.94 1.54 13.45
CA LEU A 112 -0.29 2.83 13.21
C LEU A 112 -1.20 3.84 12.53
N PHE A 113 -1.95 3.40 11.52
CA PHE A 113 -2.70 4.33 10.67
C PHE A 113 -4.21 4.35 10.95
N GLY A 114 -4.80 3.23 11.42
CA GLY A 114 -6.22 3.14 11.72
C GLY A 114 -7.09 3.64 10.56
N GLU A 115 -8.00 4.56 10.83
CA GLU A 115 -8.87 5.19 9.82
C GLU A 115 -8.11 6.06 8.80
N ARG A 116 -6.83 6.34 9.03
CA ARG A 116 -5.94 7.04 8.09
C ARG A 116 -5.19 6.10 7.16
N ALA A 117 -5.52 4.81 7.15
CA ALA A 117 -5.09 3.86 6.12
C ALA A 117 -6.04 3.96 4.93
N LEU A 118 -5.63 4.69 3.90
CA LEU A 118 -6.41 4.90 2.68
C LEU A 118 -5.99 3.93 1.59
N PHE A 119 -6.98 3.36 0.94
CA PHE A 119 -6.80 2.43 -0.17
C PHE A 119 -7.26 3.07 -1.48
N SER A 120 -6.52 2.84 -2.55
CA SER A 120 -6.85 3.37 -3.87
C SER A 120 -8.25 2.97 -4.34
N CYS A 121 -8.71 1.75 -4.00
CA CYS A 121 -10.05 1.28 -4.32
C CYS A 121 -11.17 2.14 -3.70
N GLN A 122 -10.96 2.77 -2.54
CA GLN A 122 -11.92 3.70 -1.93
C GLN A 122 -12.01 5.03 -2.69
N LEU A 123 -10.91 5.40 -3.35
CA LEU A 123 -10.78 6.68 -4.07
C LEU A 123 -11.06 6.53 -5.57
N ALA A 124 -11.35 5.31 -6.05
CA ALA A 124 -11.57 4.96 -7.43
C ALA A 124 -10.46 5.49 -8.38
N SER A 125 -9.22 5.52 -7.90
CA SER A 125 -8.05 6.10 -8.58
C SER A 125 -6.80 5.33 -8.18
N SER A 126 -5.63 5.70 -8.70
CA SER A 126 -4.36 5.06 -8.41
C SER A 126 -3.26 6.10 -8.22
N LYS A 127 -2.19 5.76 -7.48
CA LYS A 127 -1.08 6.68 -7.17
C LYS A 127 -0.28 7.19 -8.38
N ASP A 128 -0.45 6.57 -9.55
CA ASP A 128 0.06 7.09 -10.82
C ASP A 128 -0.79 8.24 -11.40
N GLU A 129 -1.98 8.48 -10.84
CA GLU A 129 -2.86 9.56 -11.21
C GLU A 129 -2.77 10.73 -10.21
N VAL A 130 -2.57 11.94 -10.72
CA VAL A 130 -2.49 13.16 -9.89
C VAL A 130 -3.75 13.35 -9.04
N ALA A 131 -4.92 12.93 -9.55
CA ALA A 131 -6.22 13.13 -8.92
C ALA A 131 -6.40 12.39 -7.57
N ILE A 132 -5.66 11.32 -7.31
CA ILE A 132 -5.79 10.55 -6.06
C ILE A 132 -5.37 11.38 -4.84
N PHE A 133 -4.36 12.25 -4.99
CA PHE A 133 -3.78 12.99 -3.86
C PHE A 133 -4.73 14.04 -3.28
N PRO A 134 -5.36 14.94 -4.07
CA PRO A 134 -6.37 15.85 -3.52
C PRO A 134 -7.55 15.10 -2.91
N ALA A 135 -8.01 13.97 -3.50
CA ALA A 135 -9.08 13.15 -2.91
C ALA A 135 -8.68 12.56 -1.54
N ALA A 136 -7.44 12.05 -1.42
CA ALA A 136 -6.91 11.56 -0.15
C ALA A 136 -6.77 12.70 0.88
N LEU A 137 -6.28 13.86 0.47
CA LEU A 137 -6.13 15.02 1.35
C LEU A 137 -7.46 15.58 1.85
N GLU A 138 -8.51 15.53 1.04
CA GLU A 138 -9.87 15.91 1.45
C GLU A 138 -10.35 15.04 2.64
N ILE A 139 -10.16 13.71 2.56
CA ILE A 139 -10.51 12.78 3.65
C ILE A 139 -9.65 13.03 4.90
N LEU A 140 -8.34 13.29 4.70
CA LEU A 140 -7.39 13.45 5.79
C LEU A 140 -7.41 14.85 6.43
N GLY A 141 -8.09 15.81 5.81
CA GLY A 141 -8.07 17.23 6.24
C GLY A 141 -6.72 17.91 6.05
N GLY A 142 -5.94 17.46 5.04
CA GLY A 142 -4.60 17.96 4.74
C GLY A 142 -4.59 19.05 3.66
N GLN A 143 -3.42 19.71 3.52
CA GLN A 143 -3.15 20.64 2.43
C GLN A 143 -1.90 20.20 1.67
N PRO A 144 -1.86 20.29 0.33
CA PRO A 144 -0.73 19.80 -0.46
C PRO A 144 0.62 20.36 0.01
N GLU A 145 0.72 21.66 0.22
CA GLU A 145 1.97 22.36 0.52
C GLU A 145 2.54 21.97 1.91
N SER A 146 1.70 21.50 2.81
CA SER A 146 2.07 21.05 4.16
C SER A 146 2.15 19.54 4.32
N THR A 147 1.92 18.79 3.23
CA THR A 147 1.95 17.31 3.24
C THR A 147 3.22 16.80 2.57
N LEU A 148 3.93 15.90 3.26
CA LEU A 148 5.06 15.14 2.72
C LEU A 148 4.57 13.75 2.30
N PHE A 149 4.70 13.43 1.02
CA PHE A 149 4.45 12.11 0.46
C PHE A 149 5.78 11.35 0.28
N ILE A 150 5.83 10.13 0.75
CA ILE A 150 7.02 9.26 0.72
C ILE A 150 6.62 7.95 0.03
N ASP A 151 7.35 7.57 -1.01
CA ASP A 151 7.09 6.34 -1.77
C ASP A 151 8.38 5.86 -2.44
N ASP A 152 8.48 4.58 -2.76
CA ASP A 152 9.61 3.97 -3.48
C ASP A 152 9.46 3.99 -5.01
N SER A 153 8.30 4.44 -5.51
CA SER A 153 8.02 4.57 -6.95
C SER A 153 8.23 6.00 -7.43
N GLU A 154 9.19 6.19 -8.35
CA GLU A 154 9.39 7.49 -9.00
C GLU A 154 8.13 8.02 -9.68
N THR A 155 7.31 7.13 -10.26
CA THR A 155 6.05 7.49 -10.90
C THR A 155 5.08 8.09 -9.90
N TYR A 156 4.94 7.48 -8.71
CA TYR A 156 4.04 7.98 -7.67
C TYR A 156 4.55 9.28 -7.05
N ILE A 157 5.87 9.41 -6.90
CA ILE A 157 6.52 10.65 -6.48
C ILE A 157 6.23 11.79 -7.48
N ALA A 158 6.35 11.53 -8.78
CA ALA A 158 6.06 12.54 -9.81
C ALA A 158 4.58 12.97 -9.80
N SER A 159 3.66 12.01 -9.65
CA SER A 159 2.21 12.30 -9.56
C SER A 159 1.87 13.11 -8.32
N ALA A 160 2.43 12.77 -7.14
CA ALA A 160 2.25 13.53 -5.91
C ALA A 160 2.81 14.95 -6.00
N HIS A 161 3.99 15.10 -6.61
CA HIS A 161 4.58 16.42 -6.88
C HIS A 161 3.69 17.26 -7.82
N GLY A 162 3.13 16.61 -8.84
CA GLY A 162 2.15 17.24 -9.76
C GLY A 162 0.87 17.72 -9.06
N ALA A 163 0.49 17.09 -7.95
CA ALA A 163 -0.62 17.51 -7.09
C ALA A 163 -0.23 18.59 -6.06
N GLY A 164 1.02 19.07 -6.06
CA GLY A 164 1.52 20.12 -5.17
C GLY A 164 2.02 19.64 -3.80
N LEU A 165 2.14 18.34 -3.57
CA LEU A 165 2.70 17.82 -2.34
C LEU A 165 4.22 17.99 -2.31
N ARG A 166 4.77 18.05 -1.11
CA ARG A 166 6.21 17.82 -0.90
C ARG A 166 6.45 16.32 -1.04
N THR A 167 7.57 15.95 -1.63
CA THR A 167 7.84 14.53 -1.93
C THR A 167 9.22 14.10 -1.49
N HIS A 168 9.35 12.81 -1.14
CA HIS A 168 10.61 12.14 -0.91
C HIS A 168 10.58 10.75 -1.54
N HIS A 169 11.51 10.50 -2.49
CA HIS A 169 11.69 9.18 -3.08
C HIS A 169 12.46 8.29 -2.10
N TYR A 170 11.79 7.25 -1.59
CA TYR A 170 12.37 6.33 -0.62
C TYR A 170 13.33 5.35 -1.29
N LEU A 171 14.60 5.48 -0.99
CA LEU A 171 15.67 4.58 -1.46
C LEU A 171 16.37 3.84 -0.30
N GLY A 172 15.87 4.01 0.92
CA GLY A 172 16.41 3.39 2.12
C GLY A 172 16.28 4.28 3.35
N ILE A 173 16.52 3.68 4.51
CA ILE A 173 16.26 4.29 5.82
C ILE A 173 17.08 5.56 6.06
N ASP A 174 18.35 5.59 5.68
CA ASP A 174 19.23 6.75 5.88
C ASP A 174 18.73 7.98 5.13
N GLY A 175 18.27 7.78 3.88
CA GLY A 175 17.65 8.83 3.07
C GLY A 175 16.37 9.37 3.70
N LEU A 176 15.55 8.48 4.24
CA LEU A 176 14.32 8.84 4.94
C LEU A 176 14.59 9.66 6.20
N VAL A 177 15.55 9.23 7.03
CA VAL A 177 15.97 9.97 8.24
C VAL A 177 16.42 11.39 7.87
N ASN A 178 17.30 11.52 6.86
CA ASN A 178 17.79 12.82 6.40
C ASN A 178 16.64 13.72 5.88
N ALA A 179 15.70 13.15 5.12
CA ALA A 179 14.53 13.87 4.65
C ALA A 179 13.66 14.37 5.81
N LEU A 180 13.31 13.50 6.75
CA LEU A 180 12.50 13.87 7.91
C LEU A 180 13.19 14.94 8.77
N GLN A 181 14.51 14.91 8.93
CA GLN A 181 15.29 15.98 9.59
C GLN A 181 15.19 17.31 8.82
N SER A 182 15.30 17.27 7.48
CA SER A 182 15.20 18.49 6.65
C SER A 182 13.80 19.13 6.73
N PHE A 183 12.76 18.31 6.91
CA PHE A 183 11.39 18.76 7.14
C PHE A 183 11.09 19.10 8.62
N LYS A 184 12.10 19.00 9.50
CA LYS A 184 12.00 19.27 10.95
C LYS A 184 11.02 18.31 11.68
N LEU A 185 10.84 17.12 11.16
CA LEU A 185 10.04 16.04 11.74
C LEU A 185 10.88 15.09 12.60
N LEU A 186 12.20 15.19 12.53
CA LEU A 186 13.15 14.49 13.40
C LEU A 186 14.23 15.46 13.90
N GLN A 187 14.74 15.21 15.10
CA GLN A 187 15.91 15.93 15.61
C GLN A 187 17.20 15.44 14.93
N VAL A 188 18.17 16.34 14.78
CA VAL A 188 19.50 15.96 14.27
C VAL A 188 20.15 14.98 15.25
N GLY A 189 20.63 13.84 14.73
CA GLY A 189 21.23 12.78 15.53
C GLY A 189 20.26 11.69 15.99
N PHE A 190 19.01 11.70 15.55
CA PHE A 190 18.08 10.58 15.73
C PHE A 190 18.61 9.33 15.01
N ILE A 191 18.69 8.21 15.72
CA ILE A 191 19.06 6.89 15.18
C ILE A 191 17.85 5.98 15.43
N PRO A 192 17.22 5.41 14.40
CA PRO A 192 16.18 4.40 14.60
C PRO A 192 16.80 3.17 15.26
N ASN A 193 16.17 2.69 16.32
CA ASN A 193 16.58 1.47 17.02
C ASN A 193 16.15 0.22 16.25
#